data_69858d403b081767de5dd51a0905ff55
#
_entry.id   69858d403b081767de5dd51a0905ff55
#
_cell.length_a   1.000
_cell.length_b   1.000
_cell.length_c   1.000
_cell.angle_alpha   90.00
_cell.angle_beta   90.00
_cell.angle_gamma   90.00
#
_symmetry.space_group_name_H-M   'P 1'
#
loop_
_entity.id
_entity.type
_entity.pdbx_description
1 polymer ?
#
loop_
_entity_poly.entity_id
_entity_poly.type
_entity_poly.pdbx_seq_one_letter_code
_entity_poly.pdbx_strand_id
1 'polypeptide(L)'
;MNKLKSLISLVALMFVTSAWAVDATTGPNSVYVEQIGNTNTVTIEQVGGTNTVGGTGGSATVDNTGATTLTVTAPSTSNYATINGSSNTVGITQTGSSDSAQYNIKGSNNSYTSTVTGNSNQTKLSIGNSTTNGLRNTVTETITGNSNMEITNIVGSDNNVSTTMNTGSNSNQVTNTVTTSNADITHTISGSNNIVNAQQIDAAGSAGHSLTNTITGNYNSITTQQQGTNDTTINMATTGDHNTITVRTSSSAIASPATAIAR
;
A
#
# COMPACT_ATOMS: atom_id res chain seq x y z
N MET A 1 -14.96 -0.83 56.83
CA MET A 1 -13.76 -0.70 55.97
C MET A 1 -14.16 -1.03 54.54
N ASN A 2 -14.58 -0.01 53.80
CA ASN A 2 -15.02 -0.14 52.38
C ASN A 2 -13.85 0.17 51.50
N LYS A 3 -13.37 -0.84 50.73
CA LYS A 3 -12.38 -0.61 49.68
C LYS A 3 -13.08 -0.10 48.44
N LEU A 4 -12.90 1.18 48.19
CA LEU A 4 -13.31 1.83 46.94
C LEU A 4 -12.41 1.32 45.83
N LYS A 5 -12.94 0.49 44.92
CA LYS A 5 -12.26 0.11 43.71
C LYS A 5 -12.38 1.27 42.72
N SER A 6 -11.28 1.96 42.49
CA SER A 6 -11.17 2.98 41.43
C SER A 6 -11.27 2.30 40.09
N LEU A 7 -12.37 2.55 39.40
CA LEU A 7 -12.54 2.18 37.99
C LEU A 7 -11.89 3.28 37.15
N ILE A 8 -10.68 3.05 36.71
CA ILE A 8 -10.03 3.93 35.72
C ILE A 8 -10.65 3.58 34.38
N SER A 9 -11.61 4.40 33.96
CA SER A 9 -12.09 4.36 32.59
C SER A 9 -11.04 4.99 31.69
N LEU A 10 -10.34 4.18 30.90
CA LEU A 10 -9.42 4.63 29.89
C LEU A 10 -10.25 5.18 28.72
N VAL A 11 -10.45 6.47 28.69
CA VAL A 11 -11.01 7.16 27.52
C VAL A 11 -9.93 7.15 26.46
N ALA A 12 -10.12 6.37 25.41
CA ALA A 12 -9.29 6.44 24.22
C ALA A 12 -9.54 7.80 23.56
N LEU A 13 -8.59 8.72 23.73
CA LEU A 13 -8.66 10.05 23.12
C LEU A 13 -8.28 9.88 21.64
N MET A 14 -9.29 9.85 20.76
CA MET A 14 -9.08 9.96 19.32
C MET A 14 -8.54 11.35 19.00
N PHE A 15 -7.27 11.47 18.64
CA PHE A 15 -6.80 12.65 17.94
C PHE A 15 -7.09 12.49 16.45
N VAL A 16 -8.26 12.92 16.04
CA VAL A 16 -8.50 13.21 14.63
C VAL A 16 -7.90 14.58 14.37
N THR A 17 -6.69 14.63 13.84
CA THR A 17 -6.15 15.88 13.32
C THR A 17 -6.93 16.23 12.07
N SER A 18 -7.50 17.42 12.08
CA SER A 18 -8.40 18.02 11.12
C SER A 18 -8.13 17.66 9.66
N ALA A 19 -9.12 17.03 9.02
CA ALA A 19 -9.22 17.04 7.57
C ALA A 19 -9.67 18.42 7.11
N TRP A 20 -8.86 19.14 6.36
CA TRP A 20 -9.26 20.36 5.67
C TRP A 20 -9.72 19.99 4.27
N ALA A 21 -11.01 19.96 4.06
CA ALA A 21 -11.57 19.88 2.72
C ALA A 21 -11.69 21.30 2.17
N VAL A 22 -10.98 21.62 1.11
CA VAL A 22 -11.24 22.83 0.33
C VAL A 22 -12.26 22.45 -0.73
N ASP A 23 -13.41 23.13 -0.66
CA ASP A 23 -14.53 22.95 -1.56
C ASP A 23 -14.11 23.16 -3.01
N ALA A 24 -14.24 22.13 -3.81
CA ALA A 24 -14.18 22.23 -5.24
C ALA A 24 -15.56 21.86 -5.83
N THR A 25 -15.89 22.47 -6.91
CA THR A 25 -17.18 22.44 -7.62
C THR A 25 -17.66 21.05 -8.10
N THR A 26 -17.06 19.95 -7.64
CA THR A 26 -17.25 18.59 -8.16
C THR A 26 -17.78 17.56 -7.16
N GLY A 27 -18.25 18.00 -5.99
CA GLY A 27 -18.79 17.11 -4.99
C GLY A 27 -17.91 16.94 -3.73
N PRO A 28 -18.46 16.40 -2.63
CA PRO A 28 -17.75 16.34 -1.35
C PRO A 28 -16.65 15.26 -1.37
N ASN A 29 -15.52 15.59 -0.77
CA ASN A 29 -14.52 14.63 -0.39
C ASN A 29 -15.03 13.80 0.80
N SER A 30 -14.60 12.56 0.92
CA SER A 30 -14.97 11.69 2.03
C SER A 30 -13.77 10.99 2.66
N VAL A 31 -13.80 10.91 3.98
CA VAL A 31 -12.79 10.23 4.77
C VAL A 31 -13.47 9.31 5.78
N TYR A 32 -13.13 8.05 5.75
CA TYR A 32 -13.51 7.07 6.75
C TYR A 32 -12.29 6.33 7.24
N VAL A 33 -11.94 6.49 8.51
CA VAL A 33 -10.76 5.87 9.13
C VAL A 33 -11.15 5.22 10.44
N GLU A 34 -10.70 4.00 10.64
CA GLU A 34 -10.83 3.28 11.90
C GLU A 34 -9.45 2.96 12.48
N GLN A 35 -9.25 3.23 13.75
CA GLN A 35 -7.99 2.97 14.43
C GLN A 35 -8.23 2.18 15.72
N ILE A 36 -7.46 1.11 15.88
CA ILE A 36 -7.42 0.30 17.08
C ILE A 36 -5.97 0.18 17.53
N GLY A 37 -5.70 0.51 18.77
CA GLY A 37 -4.35 0.54 19.32
C GLY A 37 -3.93 1.94 19.73
N ASN A 38 -2.66 2.08 20.11
CA ASN A 38 -2.17 3.31 20.73
C ASN A 38 -1.16 4.02 19.83
N THR A 39 -1.08 5.34 19.99
CA THR A 39 -0.03 6.18 19.36
C THR A 39 0.02 6.13 17.83
N ASN A 40 -1.07 5.74 17.17
CA ASN A 40 -1.16 5.85 15.72
C ASN A 40 -1.35 7.32 15.29
N THR A 41 -0.73 7.69 14.18
CA THR A 41 -0.87 9.03 13.58
C THR A 41 -1.45 8.88 12.18
N VAL A 42 -2.53 9.60 11.90
CA VAL A 42 -3.13 9.68 10.56
C VAL A 42 -3.27 11.13 10.16
N THR A 43 -2.72 11.46 9.01
CA THR A 43 -2.83 12.78 8.39
C THR A 43 -3.40 12.61 6.98
N ILE A 44 -4.50 13.28 6.68
CA ILE A 44 -5.16 13.20 5.37
C ILE A 44 -5.42 14.61 4.89
N GLU A 45 -4.95 14.90 3.68
CA GLU A 45 -5.21 16.14 2.96
C GLU A 45 -5.86 15.82 1.62
N GLN A 46 -6.99 16.45 1.34
CA GLN A 46 -7.70 16.27 0.08
C GLN A 46 -8.02 17.64 -0.52
N VAL A 47 -7.51 17.89 -1.70
CA VAL A 47 -7.73 19.10 -2.48
C VAL A 47 -8.40 18.73 -3.79
N GLY A 48 -9.51 19.36 -4.11
CA GLY A 48 -10.36 18.99 -5.25
C GLY A 48 -11.65 18.32 -4.80
N GLY A 49 -12.32 17.57 -5.65
CA GLY A 49 -13.62 17.01 -5.32
C GLY A 49 -13.76 15.52 -5.50
N THR A 50 -14.71 14.92 -4.78
CA THR A 50 -15.02 13.49 -4.84
C THR A 50 -13.85 12.54 -4.52
N ASN A 51 -12.80 13.02 -3.86
CA ASN A 51 -11.72 12.19 -3.39
C ASN A 51 -12.17 11.37 -2.17
N THR A 52 -11.70 10.14 -2.05
CA THR A 52 -12.09 9.25 -0.97
C THR A 52 -10.88 8.65 -0.27
N VAL A 53 -10.94 8.59 1.06
CA VAL A 53 -10.06 7.76 1.86
C VAL A 53 -10.92 6.79 2.66
N GLY A 54 -10.70 5.50 2.47
CA GLY A 54 -11.59 4.46 2.98
C GLY A 54 -12.88 4.36 2.17
N GLY A 55 -13.93 3.82 2.77
CA GLY A 55 -15.22 3.63 2.12
C GLY A 55 -16.27 4.66 2.51
N THR A 56 -17.29 4.78 1.70
CA THR A 56 -18.50 5.55 2.06
C THR A 56 -19.48 4.63 2.78
N GLY A 57 -19.72 4.91 4.06
CA GLY A 57 -20.89 4.36 4.78
C GLY A 57 -20.83 2.89 5.15
N GLY A 58 -19.67 2.36 5.48
CA GLY A 58 -19.53 1.02 6.05
C GLY A 58 -19.52 1.02 7.58
N SER A 59 -20.09 -0.01 8.20
CA SER A 59 -19.89 -0.29 9.62
C SER A 59 -18.70 -1.23 9.76
N ALA A 60 -17.67 -0.83 10.47
CA ALA A 60 -16.59 -1.73 10.86
C ALA A 60 -16.99 -2.46 12.13
N THR A 61 -16.96 -3.78 12.09
CA THR A 61 -17.14 -4.60 13.28
C THR A 61 -15.76 -5.07 13.73
N VAL A 62 -15.36 -4.66 14.91
CA VAL A 62 -14.13 -5.10 15.55
C VAL A 62 -14.44 -6.26 16.46
N ASP A 63 -13.84 -7.39 16.18
CA ASP A 63 -13.83 -8.49 17.17
C ASP A 63 -12.65 -8.28 18.14
N ASN A 64 -12.99 -7.95 19.35
CA ASN A 64 -12.02 -7.67 20.43
C ASN A 64 -11.50 -8.94 21.12
N THR A 65 -11.70 -10.11 20.56
CA THR A 65 -11.30 -11.40 21.15
C THR A 65 -9.86 -11.81 20.82
N GLY A 66 -9.04 -10.89 20.32
CA GLY A 66 -7.61 -11.14 20.01
C GLY A 66 -7.35 -11.87 18.68
N ALA A 67 -8.38 -12.37 18.04
CA ALA A 67 -8.32 -12.87 16.66
C ALA A 67 -8.93 -11.79 15.74
N THR A 68 -8.10 -10.88 15.33
CA THR A 68 -8.56 -9.69 14.61
C THR A 68 -8.87 -10.00 13.16
N THR A 69 -10.08 -10.39 12.91
CA THR A 69 -10.68 -10.25 11.58
C THR A 69 -11.46 -8.95 11.57
N LEU A 70 -10.88 -7.92 10.98
CA LEU A 70 -11.62 -6.70 10.75
C LEU A 70 -12.56 -6.95 9.57
N THR A 71 -13.84 -7.12 9.86
CA THR A 71 -14.86 -7.23 8.82
C THR A 71 -15.47 -5.85 8.64
N VAL A 72 -15.07 -5.15 7.59
CA VAL A 72 -15.76 -3.94 7.15
C VAL A 72 -16.95 -4.39 6.32
N THR A 73 -18.14 -4.28 6.88
CA THR A 73 -19.38 -4.54 6.15
C THR A 73 -19.80 -3.23 5.47
N ALA A 74 -19.26 -2.99 4.31
CA ALA A 74 -19.73 -1.93 3.43
C ALA A 74 -20.70 -2.50 2.39
N PRO A 75 -21.65 -1.73 1.87
CA PRO A 75 -22.52 -2.18 0.79
C PRO A 75 -21.79 -2.43 -0.54
N SER A 76 -20.51 -2.18 -0.64
CA SER A 76 -19.67 -2.62 -1.74
C SER A 76 -18.31 -3.08 -1.21
N THR A 77 -17.97 -4.27 -1.54
CA THR A 77 -16.76 -5.01 -1.27
C THR A 77 -15.49 -4.15 -1.20
N SER A 78 -14.87 -4.10 -0.03
CA SER A 78 -13.45 -3.78 0.15
C SER A 78 -13.04 -2.30 0.23
N ASN A 79 -13.80 -1.46 0.87
CA ASN A 79 -13.38 -0.09 1.14
C ASN A 79 -12.96 0.06 2.60
N TYR A 80 -11.68 -0.01 2.89
CA TYR A 80 -11.21 0.16 4.25
C TYR A 80 -10.06 1.18 4.34
N ALA A 81 -10.04 1.89 5.44
CA ALA A 81 -8.92 2.65 5.92
C ALA A 81 -8.78 2.33 7.41
N THR A 82 -8.07 1.26 7.71
CA THR A 82 -8.04 0.68 9.05
C THR A 82 -6.64 0.47 9.56
N ILE A 83 -6.45 0.74 10.84
CA ILE A 83 -5.22 0.47 11.56
C ILE A 83 -5.55 -0.38 12.79
N ASN A 84 -4.94 -1.53 12.87
CA ASN A 84 -5.01 -2.41 14.04
C ASN A 84 -3.59 -2.68 14.57
N GLY A 85 -3.18 -1.90 15.54
CA GLY A 85 -1.84 -1.95 16.09
C GLY A 85 -1.41 -0.60 16.64
N SER A 86 -0.13 -0.46 16.95
CA SER A 86 0.35 0.74 17.63
C SER A 86 1.52 1.39 16.91
N SER A 87 1.66 2.70 17.10
CA SER A 87 2.76 3.49 16.54
C SER A 87 2.86 3.43 15.01
N ASN A 88 1.73 3.27 14.33
CA ASN A 88 1.68 3.37 12.88
C ASN A 88 1.50 4.83 12.44
N THR A 89 2.11 5.18 11.33
CA THR A 89 1.98 6.52 10.72
C THR A 89 1.37 6.37 9.33
N VAL A 90 0.31 7.11 9.06
CA VAL A 90 -0.33 7.18 7.74
C VAL A 90 -0.44 8.62 7.31
N GLY A 91 0.13 8.94 6.15
CA GLY A 91 0.02 10.23 5.50
C GLY A 91 -0.59 10.07 4.10
N ILE A 92 -1.69 10.72 3.82
CA ILE A 92 -2.35 10.67 2.51
C ILE A 92 -2.62 12.09 2.03
N THR A 93 -2.13 12.40 0.85
CA THR A 93 -2.42 13.66 0.15
C THR A 93 -3.01 13.34 -1.22
N GLN A 94 -4.21 13.83 -1.47
CA GLN A 94 -4.90 13.69 -2.76
C GLN A 94 -5.19 15.08 -3.31
N THR A 95 -4.69 15.36 -4.52
CA THR A 95 -4.90 16.63 -5.22
C THR A 95 -5.47 16.36 -6.60
N GLY A 96 -6.73 16.68 -6.79
CA GLY A 96 -7.47 16.39 -8.02
C GLY A 96 -8.89 15.95 -7.74
N SER A 97 -9.42 15.06 -8.55
CA SER A 97 -10.80 14.62 -8.42
C SER A 97 -10.95 13.12 -8.56
N SER A 98 -11.86 12.54 -7.77
CA SER A 98 -12.19 11.11 -7.84
C SER A 98 -11.02 10.18 -7.53
N ASP A 99 -10.03 10.64 -6.78
CA ASP A 99 -8.96 9.79 -6.30
C ASP A 99 -9.44 8.97 -5.09
N SER A 100 -8.97 7.73 -5.00
CA SER A 100 -9.35 6.79 -3.94
C SER A 100 -8.13 6.18 -3.28
N ALA A 101 -8.06 6.25 -1.96
CA ALA A 101 -7.04 5.57 -1.16
C ALA A 101 -7.70 4.61 -0.15
N GLN A 102 -7.19 3.40 -0.12
CA GLN A 102 -7.63 2.36 0.81
C GLN A 102 -6.42 1.77 1.50
N TYR A 103 -6.51 1.51 2.80
CA TYR A 103 -5.44 0.82 3.51
C TYR A 103 -5.97 -0.06 4.64
N ASN A 104 -5.29 -1.16 4.86
CA ASN A 104 -5.48 -2.03 6.01
C ASN A 104 -4.10 -2.35 6.61
N ILE A 105 -3.82 -1.81 7.78
CA ILE A 105 -2.56 -2.01 8.47
C ILE A 105 -2.82 -2.81 9.74
N LYS A 106 -2.31 -4.03 9.76
CA LYS A 106 -2.29 -4.89 10.94
C LYS A 106 -0.86 -5.08 11.42
N GLY A 107 -0.55 -4.51 12.56
CA GLY A 107 0.79 -4.54 13.13
C GLY A 107 1.24 -3.20 13.69
N SER A 108 2.52 -3.04 13.93
CA SER A 108 3.02 -1.86 14.64
C SER A 108 4.26 -1.26 13.97
N ASN A 109 4.45 0.04 14.22
CA ASN A 109 5.57 0.81 13.70
C ASN A 109 5.65 0.84 12.16
N ASN A 110 4.53 0.69 11.46
CA ASN A 110 4.50 0.80 10.01
C ASN A 110 4.32 2.26 9.58
N SER A 111 4.91 2.62 8.46
CA SER A 111 4.78 3.94 7.84
C SER A 111 4.19 3.81 6.44
N TYR A 112 3.12 4.51 6.17
CA TYR A 112 2.50 4.62 4.85
C TYR A 112 2.39 6.07 4.43
N THR A 113 2.93 6.41 3.29
CA THR A 113 2.80 7.74 2.68
C THR A 113 2.32 7.59 1.25
N SER A 114 1.19 8.21 0.93
CA SER A 114 0.63 8.24 -0.41
C SER A 114 0.38 9.69 -0.83
N THR A 115 1.00 10.10 -1.92
CA THR A 115 0.82 11.41 -2.53
C THR A 115 0.30 11.23 -3.94
N VAL A 116 -0.93 11.64 -4.18
CA VAL A 116 -1.63 11.47 -5.45
C VAL A 116 -1.98 12.84 -6.02
N THR A 117 -1.57 13.09 -7.26
CA THR A 117 -1.89 14.31 -8.00
C THR A 117 -2.46 13.94 -9.36
N GLY A 118 -3.70 14.32 -9.63
CA GLY A 118 -4.40 14.00 -10.86
C GLY A 118 -5.84 13.58 -10.62
N ASN A 119 -6.38 12.75 -11.48
CA ASN A 119 -7.78 12.37 -11.36
C ASN A 119 -7.97 10.85 -11.49
N SER A 120 -8.93 10.33 -10.77
CA SER A 120 -9.36 8.92 -10.87
C SER A 120 -8.24 7.91 -10.56
N ASN A 121 -7.26 8.28 -9.76
CA ASN A 121 -6.22 7.37 -9.33
C ASN A 121 -6.71 6.51 -8.15
N GLN A 122 -6.18 5.31 -8.03
CA GLN A 122 -6.54 4.39 -6.97
C GLN A 122 -5.27 3.83 -6.30
N THR A 123 -5.21 3.93 -4.97
CA THR A 123 -4.16 3.29 -4.18
C THR A 123 -4.78 2.32 -3.18
N LYS A 124 -4.16 1.17 -3.02
CA LYS A 124 -4.59 0.15 -2.07
C LYS A 124 -3.41 -0.51 -1.38
N LEU A 125 -3.35 -0.38 -0.06
CA LEU A 125 -2.34 -0.99 0.77
C LEU A 125 -2.93 -2.03 1.72
N SER A 126 -2.24 -3.16 1.85
CA SER A 126 -2.47 -4.12 2.93
C SER A 126 -1.15 -4.49 3.59
N ILE A 127 -1.03 -4.30 4.90
CA ILE A 127 0.11 -4.73 5.70
C ILE A 127 -0.37 -5.71 6.76
N GLY A 128 0.26 -6.89 6.82
CA GLY A 128 -0.15 -7.99 7.67
C GLY A 128 -1.37 -8.73 7.09
N ASN A 129 -1.74 -9.82 7.74
CA ASN A 129 -2.92 -10.63 7.39
C ASN A 129 -3.59 -11.19 8.66
N SER A 130 -4.51 -12.13 8.52
CA SER A 130 -5.23 -12.73 9.67
C SER A 130 -4.30 -13.40 10.68
N THR A 131 -3.15 -13.88 10.26
CA THR A 131 -2.21 -14.66 11.10
C THR A 131 -0.89 -13.95 11.38
N THR A 132 -0.49 -13.00 10.56
CA THR A 132 0.82 -12.32 10.62
C THR A 132 0.65 -10.82 10.75
N ASN A 133 1.26 -10.24 11.77
CA ASN A 133 1.37 -8.80 11.91
C ASN A 133 2.56 -8.29 11.09
N GLY A 134 2.37 -7.22 10.34
CA GLY A 134 3.47 -6.50 9.71
C GLY A 134 4.13 -5.53 10.71
N LEU A 135 5.44 -5.55 10.80
CA LEU A 135 6.18 -4.68 11.72
C LEU A 135 7.21 -3.86 10.95
N ARG A 136 7.28 -2.56 11.24
CA ARG A 136 8.32 -1.66 10.69
C ARG A 136 8.40 -1.65 9.15
N ASN A 137 7.28 -1.85 8.47
CA ASN A 137 7.24 -1.71 7.02
C ASN A 137 7.11 -0.23 6.64
N THR A 138 7.76 0.15 5.56
CA THR A 138 7.65 1.49 4.96
C THR A 138 7.08 1.37 3.56
N VAL A 139 6.03 2.11 3.27
CA VAL A 139 5.43 2.18 1.93
C VAL A 139 5.31 3.63 1.53
N THR A 140 5.85 3.96 0.37
CA THR A 140 5.79 5.31 -0.20
C THR A 140 5.25 5.24 -1.63
N GLU A 141 4.17 5.94 -1.89
CA GLU A 141 3.54 6.05 -3.19
C GLU A 141 3.52 7.51 -3.63
N THR A 142 4.00 7.80 -4.82
CA THR A 142 3.91 9.11 -5.45
C THR A 142 3.35 8.93 -6.86
N ILE A 143 2.14 9.38 -7.07
CA ILE A 143 1.42 9.20 -8.33
C ILE A 143 1.10 10.58 -8.90
N THR A 144 1.58 10.85 -10.10
CA THR A 144 1.27 12.09 -10.83
C THR A 144 0.74 11.75 -12.22
N GLY A 145 -0.56 11.89 -12.41
CA GLY A 145 -1.26 11.52 -13.65
C GLY A 145 -2.68 11.09 -13.39
N ASN A 146 -3.30 10.42 -14.34
CA ASN A 146 -4.71 10.07 -14.24
C ASN A 146 -4.94 8.57 -14.39
N SER A 147 -5.96 8.05 -13.72
CA SER A 147 -6.42 6.68 -13.86
C SER A 147 -5.34 5.62 -13.56
N ASN A 148 -4.37 5.96 -12.75
CA ASN A 148 -3.37 5.00 -12.31
C ASN A 148 -3.90 4.16 -11.15
N MET A 149 -3.44 2.92 -11.07
CA MET A 149 -3.79 2.02 -9.98
C MET A 149 -2.53 1.42 -9.35
N GLU A 150 -2.43 1.48 -8.03
CA GLU A 150 -1.42 0.79 -7.27
C GLU A 150 -2.04 -0.11 -6.21
N ILE A 151 -1.53 -1.33 -6.11
CA ILE A 151 -1.90 -2.31 -5.10
C ILE A 151 -0.63 -2.84 -4.44
N THR A 152 -0.49 -2.65 -3.15
CA THR A 152 0.64 -3.16 -2.38
C THR A 152 0.16 -4.06 -1.24
N ASN A 153 0.63 -5.30 -1.23
CA ASN A 153 0.34 -6.29 -0.19
C ASN A 153 1.64 -6.75 0.46
N ILE A 154 1.74 -6.60 1.77
CA ILE A 154 2.93 -6.96 2.54
C ILE A 154 2.54 -7.91 3.67
N VAL A 155 3.15 -9.09 3.70
CA VAL A 155 3.08 -10.03 4.81
C VAL A 155 4.51 -10.31 5.27
N GLY A 156 4.93 -9.62 6.32
CA GLY A 156 6.31 -9.66 6.82
C GLY A 156 6.69 -8.37 7.51
N SER A 157 7.96 -8.21 7.80
CA SER A 157 8.46 -7.08 8.58
C SER A 157 9.70 -6.45 7.93
N ASP A 158 9.96 -5.20 8.27
CA ASP A 158 11.14 -4.48 7.81
C ASP A 158 11.23 -4.34 6.27
N ASN A 159 10.10 -4.35 5.59
CA ASN A 159 10.05 -4.19 4.14
C ASN A 159 9.93 -2.70 3.76
N ASN A 160 10.51 -2.36 2.63
CA ASN A 160 10.45 -1.03 2.05
C ASN A 160 9.93 -1.11 0.61
N VAL A 161 8.80 -0.49 0.34
CA VAL A 161 8.18 -0.46 -1.00
C VAL A 161 8.01 0.99 -1.41
N SER A 162 8.58 1.35 -2.56
CA SER A 162 8.49 2.69 -3.12
C SER A 162 8.01 2.62 -4.57
N THR A 163 6.95 3.34 -4.88
CA THR A 163 6.43 3.48 -6.25
C THR A 163 6.32 4.94 -6.61
N THR A 164 6.90 5.31 -7.75
CA THR A 164 6.78 6.64 -8.33
C THR A 164 6.25 6.54 -9.76
N MET A 165 5.10 7.14 -10.00
CA MET A 165 4.55 7.37 -11.34
C MET A 165 4.69 8.85 -11.66
N ASN A 166 5.54 9.16 -12.63
CA ASN A 166 5.93 10.53 -12.97
C ASN A 166 4.82 11.29 -13.71
N THR A 167 5.00 12.59 -13.82
CA THR A 167 4.09 13.49 -14.55
C THR A 167 3.79 12.97 -15.96
N GLY A 168 2.53 12.94 -16.33
CA GLY A 168 2.06 12.41 -17.61
C GLY A 168 1.86 10.90 -17.64
N SER A 169 2.11 10.20 -16.54
CA SER A 169 1.82 8.78 -16.41
C SER A 169 0.31 8.56 -16.25
N ASN A 170 -0.31 7.87 -17.21
CA ASN A 170 -1.74 7.59 -17.13
C ASN A 170 -2.05 6.11 -17.32
N SER A 171 -3.08 5.65 -16.66
CA SER A 171 -3.59 4.29 -16.79
C SER A 171 -2.53 3.20 -16.55
N ASN A 172 -1.55 3.47 -15.68
CA ASN A 172 -0.61 2.46 -15.28
C ASN A 172 -1.18 1.61 -14.14
N GLN A 173 -0.80 0.35 -14.13
CA GLN A 173 -1.15 -0.58 -13.07
C GLN A 173 0.10 -1.16 -12.44
N VAL A 174 0.24 -1.01 -11.14
CA VAL A 174 1.33 -1.60 -10.35
C VAL A 174 0.74 -2.51 -9.27
N THR A 175 1.29 -3.70 -9.18
CA THR A 175 0.95 -4.64 -8.11
C THR A 175 2.22 -5.14 -7.44
N ASN A 176 2.35 -4.90 -6.16
CA ASN A 176 3.43 -5.36 -5.30
C ASN A 176 2.90 -6.43 -4.34
N THR A 177 3.54 -7.58 -4.30
CA THR A 177 3.25 -8.64 -3.33
C THR A 177 4.54 -9.06 -2.64
N VAL A 178 4.63 -8.77 -1.35
CA VAL A 178 5.79 -9.09 -0.52
C VAL A 178 5.35 -10.07 0.56
N THR A 179 5.92 -11.27 0.52
CA THR A 179 5.69 -12.31 1.54
C THR A 179 7.04 -12.74 2.10
N THR A 180 7.75 -11.78 2.64
CA THR A 180 9.09 -11.94 3.23
C THR A 180 9.36 -10.78 4.20
N SER A 181 10.52 -10.77 4.79
CA SER A 181 11.02 -9.64 5.58
C SER A 181 12.30 -9.08 4.99
N ASN A 182 12.63 -7.82 5.30
CA ASN A 182 13.80 -7.09 4.79
C ASN A 182 13.83 -6.94 3.25
N ALA A 183 12.69 -6.91 2.61
CA ALA A 183 12.59 -6.77 1.17
C ALA A 183 12.52 -5.29 0.75
N ASP A 184 13.16 -4.98 -0.38
CA ASP A 184 13.11 -3.67 -1.01
C ASP A 184 12.49 -3.76 -2.41
N ILE A 185 11.48 -2.94 -2.67
CA ILE A 185 10.92 -2.76 -4.01
C ILE A 185 10.94 -1.27 -4.36
N THR A 186 11.49 -0.93 -5.50
CA THR A 186 11.44 0.42 -6.05
C THR A 186 10.96 0.38 -7.50
N HIS A 187 9.87 1.09 -7.78
CA HIS A 187 9.37 1.31 -9.13
C HIS A 187 9.42 2.80 -9.49
N THR A 188 9.93 3.09 -10.67
CA THR A 188 9.85 4.42 -11.29
C THR A 188 9.26 4.25 -12.69
N ILE A 189 8.10 4.85 -12.93
CA ILE A 189 7.34 4.67 -14.17
C ILE A 189 7.13 6.05 -14.81
N SER A 190 7.56 6.16 -16.05
CA SER A 190 7.35 7.34 -16.90
C SER A 190 6.71 6.89 -18.22
N GLY A 191 5.44 7.20 -18.41
CA GLY A 191 4.66 6.76 -19.56
C GLY A 191 3.30 6.19 -19.15
N SER A 192 2.57 5.66 -20.11
CA SER A 192 1.17 5.29 -19.91
C SER A 192 0.88 3.83 -20.26
N ASN A 193 -0.20 3.32 -19.68
CA ASN A 193 -0.68 1.96 -19.95
C ASN A 193 0.35 0.85 -19.64
N ASN A 194 1.24 1.08 -18.71
CA ASN A 194 2.19 0.06 -18.27
C ASN A 194 1.57 -0.83 -17.18
N ILE A 195 1.89 -2.10 -17.22
CA ILE A 195 1.49 -3.10 -16.22
C ILE A 195 2.76 -3.65 -15.55
N VAL A 196 2.84 -3.51 -14.25
CA VAL A 196 3.97 -3.98 -13.46
C VAL A 196 3.48 -4.90 -12.35
N ASN A 197 3.96 -6.13 -12.34
CA ASN A 197 3.71 -7.09 -11.27
C ASN A 197 5.04 -7.47 -10.62
N ALA A 198 5.20 -7.17 -9.35
CA ALA A 198 6.36 -7.50 -8.56
C ALA A 198 5.98 -8.45 -7.43
N GLN A 199 6.73 -9.53 -7.29
CA GLN A 199 6.51 -10.52 -6.26
C GLN A 199 7.83 -10.89 -5.59
N GLN A 200 7.89 -10.75 -4.28
CA GLN A 200 9.01 -11.20 -3.45
C GLN A 200 8.49 -12.18 -2.41
N ILE A 201 8.98 -13.41 -2.47
CA ILE A 201 8.50 -14.52 -1.65
C ILE A 201 9.67 -15.24 -1.01
N ASP A 202 9.62 -15.38 0.31
CA ASP A 202 10.51 -16.29 1.04
C ASP A 202 9.69 -17.15 2.01
N ALA A 203 9.78 -18.45 1.83
CA ALA A 203 9.11 -19.40 2.70
C ALA A 203 9.67 -19.42 4.14
N ALA A 204 10.93 -19.01 4.32
CA ALA A 204 11.56 -18.86 5.64
C ALA A 204 11.36 -17.44 6.23
N GLY A 205 10.90 -16.48 5.44
CA GLY A 205 10.51 -15.14 5.89
C GLY A 205 11.67 -14.20 6.22
N SER A 206 12.88 -14.44 5.74
CA SER A 206 14.06 -13.69 6.16
C SER A 206 14.97 -13.17 5.03
N ALA A 207 14.71 -13.54 3.77
CA ALA A 207 15.54 -13.09 2.65
C ALA A 207 15.28 -11.62 2.30
N GLY A 208 16.34 -10.82 2.25
CA GLY A 208 16.33 -9.42 1.84
C GLY A 208 16.38 -9.26 0.33
N HIS A 209 15.30 -9.59 -0.38
CA HIS A 209 15.22 -9.40 -1.82
C HIS A 209 15.19 -7.92 -2.19
N SER A 210 15.91 -7.55 -3.24
CA SER A 210 15.91 -6.18 -3.77
C SER A 210 15.48 -6.16 -5.23
N LEU A 211 14.51 -5.31 -5.54
CA LEU A 211 13.98 -5.10 -6.87
C LEU A 211 13.95 -3.61 -7.20
N THR A 212 14.59 -3.24 -8.30
CA THR A 212 14.47 -1.90 -8.87
C THR A 212 14.00 -2.00 -10.31
N ASN A 213 12.87 -1.38 -10.63
CA ASN A 213 12.35 -1.27 -11.99
C ASN A 213 12.25 0.20 -12.39
N THR A 214 12.90 0.57 -13.48
CA THR A 214 12.74 1.87 -14.13
C THR A 214 12.13 1.65 -15.50
N ILE A 215 10.95 2.21 -15.75
CA ILE A 215 10.19 2.02 -16.98
C ILE A 215 9.98 3.38 -17.64
N THR A 216 10.39 3.49 -18.89
CA THR A 216 10.20 4.68 -19.73
C THR A 216 9.57 4.26 -21.04
N GLY A 217 8.31 4.66 -21.27
CA GLY A 217 7.55 4.29 -22.47
C GLY A 217 6.15 3.80 -22.12
N ASN A 218 5.45 3.29 -23.11
CA ASN A 218 4.03 2.98 -23.00
C ASN A 218 3.75 1.51 -23.30
N TYR A 219 2.64 1.00 -22.76
CA TYR A 219 2.15 -0.36 -23.03
C TYR A 219 3.16 -1.47 -22.68
N ASN A 220 4.05 -1.24 -21.72
CA ASN A 220 4.97 -2.27 -21.27
C ASN A 220 4.31 -3.17 -20.23
N SER A 221 4.59 -4.46 -20.32
CA SER A 221 4.13 -5.48 -19.37
C SER A 221 5.34 -6.14 -18.70
N ILE A 222 5.49 -5.93 -17.40
CA ILE A 222 6.65 -6.36 -16.65
C ILE A 222 6.21 -7.23 -15.49
N THR A 223 6.77 -8.42 -15.41
CA THR A 223 6.55 -9.34 -14.30
C THR A 223 7.90 -9.73 -13.69
N THR A 224 8.07 -9.48 -12.42
CA THR A 224 9.26 -9.86 -11.66
C THR A 224 8.87 -10.75 -10.49
N GLN A 225 9.62 -11.82 -10.31
CA GLN A 225 9.46 -12.72 -9.17
C GLN A 225 10.83 -13.07 -8.58
N GLN A 226 10.97 -12.80 -7.29
CA GLN A 226 12.13 -13.22 -6.50
C GLN A 226 11.63 -14.18 -5.43
N GLN A 227 12.25 -15.36 -5.37
CA GLN A 227 11.83 -16.41 -4.46
C GLN A 227 13.03 -17.14 -3.88
N GLY A 228 12.95 -17.50 -2.60
CA GLY A 228 13.92 -18.34 -1.93
C GLY A 228 14.46 -17.74 -0.66
N THR A 229 15.35 -18.46 0.00
CA THR A 229 15.88 -18.13 1.31
C THR A 229 17.14 -17.27 1.30
N ASN A 230 17.72 -17.04 0.12
CA ASN A 230 18.89 -16.18 -0.05
C ASN A 230 18.48 -14.88 -0.72
N ASP A 231 19.17 -13.81 -0.36
CA ASP A 231 18.98 -12.51 -0.96
C ASP A 231 19.20 -12.55 -2.47
N THR A 232 18.31 -11.95 -3.21
CA THR A 232 18.43 -11.79 -4.66
C THR A 232 18.19 -10.35 -5.05
N THR A 233 18.91 -9.90 -6.08
CA THR A 233 18.78 -8.54 -6.59
C THR A 233 18.36 -8.56 -8.06
N ILE A 234 17.35 -7.79 -8.39
CA ILE A 234 16.93 -7.50 -9.77
C ILE A 234 16.99 -5.98 -9.97
N ASN A 235 17.82 -5.54 -10.92
CA ASN A 235 17.81 -4.17 -11.40
C ASN A 235 17.42 -4.21 -12.87
N MET A 236 16.33 -3.55 -13.22
CA MET A 236 15.81 -3.54 -14.58
C MET A 236 15.50 -2.12 -15.05
N ALA A 237 15.94 -1.81 -16.25
CA ALA A 237 15.55 -0.62 -16.97
C ALA A 237 14.89 -1.01 -18.28
N THR A 238 13.69 -0.54 -18.51
CA THR A 238 12.92 -0.77 -19.73
C THR A 238 12.68 0.55 -20.41
N THR A 239 13.14 0.68 -21.65
CA THR A 239 12.92 1.87 -22.46
C THR A 239 12.27 1.48 -23.78
N GLY A 240 11.24 2.19 -24.18
CA GLY A 240 10.44 1.93 -25.38
C GLY A 240 9.05 1.41 -25.05
N ASP A 241 8.30 1.12 -26.08
CA ASP A 241 6.90 0.76 -25.98
C ASP A 241 6.67 -0.72 -26.28
N HIS A 242 5.57 -1.28 -25.75
CA HIS A 242 5.11 -2.64 -26.01
C HIS A 242 6.09 -3.76 -25.60
N ASN A 243 6.98 -3.50 -24.67
CA ASN A 243 7.87 -4.55 -24.17
C ASN A 243 7.12 -5.49 -23.22
N THR A 244 7.37 -6.78 -23.36
CA THR A 244 6.93 -7.80 -22.40
C THR A 244 8.15 -8.46 -21.78
N ILE A 245 8.32 -8.29 -20.47
CA ILE A 245 9.50 -8.78 -19.75
C ILE A 245 9.03 -9.61 -18.56
N THR A 246 9.57 -10.81 -18.44
CA THR A 246 9.38 -11.65 -17.26
C THR A 246 10.74 -12.05 -16.71
N VAL A 247 11.01 -11.68 -15.47
CA VAL A 247 12.24 -12.05 -14.77
C VAL A 247 11.89 -12.83 -13.52
N ARG A 248 12.48 -13.98 -13.37
CA ARG A 248 12.33 -14.82 -12.18
C ARG A 248 13.69 -15.20 -11.62
N THR A 249 13.87 -15.03 -10.34
CA THR A 249 15.04 -15.52 -9.61
C THR A 249 14.59 -16.46 -8.50
N SER A 250 15.34 -17.53 -8.29
CA SER A 250 15.10 -18.45 -7.19
C SER A 250 16.43 -18.90 -6.61
N SER A 251 16.55 -18.86 -5.31
CA SER A 251 17.74 -19.38 -4.60
C SER A 251 17.63 -20.86 -4.21
N SER A 252 16.50 -21.50 -4.48
CA SER A 252 16.38 -22.95 -4.33
C SER A 252 16.82 -23.66 -5.59
N ALA A 253 17.41 -24.86 -5.44
CA ALA A 253 18.12 -25.62 -6.49
C ALA A 253 17.29 -26.09 -7.72
N ILE A 254 16.10 -25.53 -7.92
CA ILE A 254 15.27 -25.75 -9.11
C ILE A 254 15.25 -24.43 -9.89
N ALA A 255 16.39 -24.13 -10.49
CA ALA A 255 16.49 -22.97 -11.37
C ALA A 255 15.84 -23.27 -12.71
N SER A 256 14.74 -22.62 -12.99
CA SER A 256 14.40 -22.31 -14.38
C SER A 256 15.23 -21.10 -14.78
N PRO A 257 15.99 -21.11 -15.86
CA PRO A 257 16.82 -19.97 -16.24
C PRO A 257 15.92 -18.74 -16.48
N ALA A 258 16.34 -17.62 -15.90
CA ALA A 258 15.73 -16.33 -16.22
C ALA A 258 16.03 -16.01 -17.68
N THR A 259 15.02 -16.02 -18.52
CA THR A 259 15.14 -15.59 -19.91
C THR A 259 14.62 -14.17 -20.02
N ALA A 260 15.55 -13.21 -20.05
CA ALA A 260 15.21 -11.86 -20.45
C ALA A 260 15.32 -11.79 -21.98
N ILE A 261 14.21 -11.59 -22.66
CA ILE A 261 14.19 -11.31 -24.10
C ILE A 261 13.72 -9.87 -24.25
N ALA A 262 14.68 -8.97 -24.48
CA ALA A 262 14.39 -7.64 -25.00
C ALA A 262 14.39 -7.70 -26.52
N ARG A 263 13.36 -7.23 -27.17
CA ARG A 263 13.31 -6.92 -28.59
C ARG A 263 12.81 -5.50 -28.79
#